data_4715d260b729ccb8bde9d7cfe510ec4c
#
_entry.id   4715d260b729ccb8bde9d7cfe510ec4c
#
_cell.length_a   1.000
_cell.length_b   1.000
_cell.length_c   1.000
_cell.angle_alpha   90.00
_cell.angle_beta   90.00
_cell.angle_gamma   90.00
#
_symmetry.space_group_name_H-M   'P 1'
#
loop_
_entity.id
_entity.type
_entity.pdbx_description
1 polymer ?
#
loop_
_entity_poly.entity_id
_entity_poly.type
_entity_poly.pdbx_seq_one_letter_code
_entity_poly.pdbx_strand_id
1 'polypeptide(L)'
;MILVLLGAPGSGKGTQAGVISENYGIPHISTGDIFRKNIKEGTELGRKAKEYIDKGLLVPDEVTNGIVKSRIQEEDCSKGFVLDGYPRTNDQAEVLDKALEEMGRVVDAALNIDVPDEQVVERLSGRYMCRCGETFHKAYKKPKVEGICDKCGKELYQRDDDKAETVIERLKEYYRKTAPIIDYYSDKGILVNIDGTPMPDEVTKLIGKALEEAGF
;
A
#
# COMPACT_ATOMS: atom_id res chain seq x y z
N MET A 1 -14.12 -3.94 10.26
CA MET A 1 -13.90 -3.96 8.79
C MET A 1 -12.42 -4.18 8.50
N ILE A 2 -12.07 -5.20 7.71
CA ILE A 2 -10.70 -5.53 7.28
C ILE A 2 -10.61 -5.41 5.77
N LEU A 3 -9.79 -4.48 5.31
CA LEU A 3 -9.61 -4.20 3.88
C LEU A 3 -8.19 -4.53 3.41
N VAL A 4 -8.09 -5.06 2.20
CA VAL A 4 -6.83 -5.25 1.49
C VAL A 4 -6.81 -4.35 0.28
N LEU A 5 -5.74 -3.53 0.12
CA LEU A 5 -5.56 -2.70 -1.06
C LEU A 5 -4.60 -3.37 -2.04
N LEU A 6 -5.11 -3.63 -3.23
CA LEU A 6 -4.40 -4.20 -4.37
C LEU A 6 -4.15 -3.14 -5.45
N GLY A 7 -3.24 -3.43 -6.36
CA GLY A 7 -2.89 -2.57 -7.49
C GLY A 7 -1.38 -2.37 -7.64
N ALA A 8 -0.97 -1.90 -8.81
CA ALA A 8 0.44 -1.68 -9.15
C ALA A 8 1.15 -0.68 -8.22
N PRO A 9 2.50 -0.73 -8.10
CA PRO A 9 3.25 0.33 -7.45
C PRO A 9 2.87 1.69 -8.06
N GLY A 10 2.55 2.70 -7.24
CA GLY A 10 2.14 4.02 -7.76
C GLY A 10 0.66 4.17 -8.11
N SER A 11 -0.18 3.13 -7.98
CA SER A 11 -1.63 3.22 -8.26
C SER A 11 -2.41 4.13 -7.29
N GLY A 12 -1.80 4.55 -6.16
CA GLY A 12 -2.46 5.43 -5.19
C GLY A 12 -2.91 4.74 -3.91
N LYS A 13 -2.63 3.44 -3.72
CA LYS A 13 -3.03 2.67 -2.52
C LYS A 13 -2.78 3.39 -1.20
N GLY A 14 -1.56 3.85 -0.98
CA GLY A 14 -1.20 4.51 0.29
C GLY A 14 -1.97 5.80 0.55
N THR A 15 -2.31 6.56 -0.51
CA THR A 15 -3.16 7.76 -0.39
C THR A 15 -4.55 7.37 0.04
N GLN A 16 -5.14 6.37 -0.61
CA GLN A 16 -6.50 5.90 -0.30
C GLN A 16 -6.55 5.19 1.05
N ALA A 17 -5.53 4.41 1.42
CA ALA A 17 -5.42 3.80 2.73
C ALA A 17 -5.46 4.83 3.86
N GLY A 18 -4.79 5.96 3.70
CA GLY A 18 -4.82 7.06 4.67
C GLY A 18 -6.24 7.63 4.83
N VAL A 19 -6.93 7.90 3.71
CA VAL A 19 -8.30 8.41 3.73
C VAL A 19 -9.29 7.40 4.33
N ILE A 20 -9.18 6.12 3.96
CA ILE A 20 -9.99 5.04 4.55
C ILE A 20 -9.76 4.96 6.05
N SER A 21 -8.50 4.99 6.48
CA SER A 21 -8.12 4.96 7.89
C SER A 21 -8.76 6.09 8.70
N GLU A 22 -8.76 7.31 8.16
CA GLU A 22 -9.37 8.48 8.80
C GLU A 22 -10.91 8.37 8.83
N ASN A 23 -11.53 8.01 7.71
CA ASN A 23 -13.00 7.97 7.58
C ASN A 23 -13.65 6.87 8.43
N TYR A 24 -13.01 5.72 8.52
CA TYR A 24 -13.58 4.55 9.23
C TYR A 24 -12.95 4.33 10.62
N GLY A 25 -11.98 5.14 11.03
CA GLY A 25 -11.33 5.03 12.34
C GLY A 25 -10.60 3.69 12.56
N ILE A 26 -10.02 3.13 11.51
CA ILE A 26 -9.26 1.88 11.53
C ILE A 26 -7.79 2.12 11.15
N PRO A 27 -6.81 1.42 11.72
CA PRO A 27 -5.40 1.65 11.42
C PRO A 27 -5.02 1.29 9.98
N HIS A 28 -4.18 2.13 9.37
CA HIS A 28 -3.48 1.86 8.12
C HIS A 28 -2.20 1.07 8.41
N ILE A 29 -2.10 -0.14 7.91
CA ILE A 29 -0.93 -1.01 8.04
C ILE A 29 -0.22 -1.08 6.69
N SER A 30 0.88 -0.36 6.56
CA SER A 30 1.72 -0.36 5.36
C SER A 30 3.02 -1.13 5.61
N THR A 31 3.17 -2.30 4.99
CA THR A 31 4.42 -3.07 5.09
C THR A 31 5.61 -2.29 4.53
N GLY A 32 5.39 -1.54 3.47
CA GLY A 32 6.42 -0.67 2.89
C GLY A 32 6.91 0.40 3.88
N ASP A 33 6.01 1.01 4.66
CA ASP A 33 6.39 2.03 5.66
C ASP A 33 7.09 1.40 6.86
N ILE A 34 6.64 0.21 7.28
CA ILE A 34 7.31 -0.55 8.33
C ILE A 34 8.77 -0.85 7.94
N PHE A 35 9.00 -1.36 6.73
CA PHE A 35 10.36 -1.62 6.25
C PHE A 35 11.18 -0.35 6.12
N ARG A 36 10.64 0.73 5.54
CA ARG A 36 11.34 2.01 5.41
C ARG A 36 11.73 2.62 6.76
N LYS A 37 10.86 2.51 7.76
CA LYS A 37 11.16 2.92 9.12
C LYS A 37 12.35 2.15 9.68
N ASN A 38 12.34 0.81 9.55
CA ASN A 38 13.42 -0.06 10.00
C ASN A 38 14.75 0.21 9.26
N ILE A 39 14.70 0.48 7.95
CA ILE A 39 15.88 0.87 7.16
C ILE A 39 16.47 2.17 7.72
N LYS A 40 15.64 3.16 7.98
CA LYS A 40 16.07 4.45 8.52
C LYS A 40 16.68 4.33 9.92
N GLU A 41 16.12 3.45 10.73
CA GLU A 41 16.59 3.17 12.11
C GLU A 41 17.81 2.24 12.13
N GLY A 42 18.21 1.66 11.00
CA GLY A 42 19.37 0.78 10.86
C GLY A 42 19.24 -0.56 11.59
N THR A 43 18.00 -1.02 11.82
CA THR A 43 17.74 -2.31 12.48
C THR A 43 18.24 -3.48 11.63
N GLU A 44 18.37 -4.68 12.20
CA GLU A 44 18.71 -5.88 11.46
C GLU A 44 17.67 -6.17 10.36
N LEU A 45 16.38 -6.03 10.70
CA LEU A 45 15.28 -6.13 9.75
C LEU A 45 15.41 -5.10 8.61
N GLY A 46 15.74 -3.85 8.93
CA GLY A 46 15.93 -2.80 7.95
C GLY A 46 17.08 -3.09 7.00
N ARG A 47 18.22 -3.59 7.50
CA ARG A 47 19.36 -3.98 6.64
C ARG A 47 18.97 -5.09 5.66
N LYS A 48 18.30 -6.15 6.13
CA LYS A 48 17.81 -7.24 5.28
C LYS A 48 16.80 -6.74 4.25
N ALA A 49 15.82 -5.95 4.67
CA ALA A 49 14.79 -5.42 3.75
C ALA A 49 15.37 -4.52 2.66
N LYS A 50 16.39 -3.72 2.98
CA LYS A 50 17.04 -2.81 2.03
C LYS A 50 17.62 -3.53 0.81
N GLU A 51 18.21 -4.72 1.01
CA GLU A 51 18.81 -5.53 -0.07
C GLU A 51 17.80 -5.90 -1.18
N TYR A 52 16.52 -6.02 -0.84
CA TYR A 52 15.43 -6.32 -1.76
C TYR A 52 14.79 -5.05 -2.31
N ILE A 53 14.46 -4.10 -1.44
CA ILE A 53 13.73 -2.88 -1.80
C ILE A 53 14.53 -2.02 -2.79
N ASP A 54 15.85 -1.88 -2.61
CA ASP A 54 16.71 -1.10 -3.51
C ASP A 54 16.75 -1.70 -4.94
N LYS A 55 16.47 -3.00 -5.08
CA LYS A 55 16.38 -3.71 -6.35
C LYS A 55 14.96 -3.77 -6.92
N GLY A 56 13.98 -3.19 -6.25
CA GLY A 56 12.56 -3.27 -6.61
C GLY A 56 11.91 -4.62 -6.36
N LEU A 57 12.56 -5.50 -5.58
CA LEU A 57 12.11 -6.85 -5.26
C LEU A 57 11.28 -6.88 -3.96
N LEU A 58 10.50 -7.95 -3.77
CA LEU A 58 9.79 -8.19 -2.52
C LEU A 58 10.74 -8.71 -1.44
N VAL A 59 10.54 -8.24 -0.21
CA VAL A 59 11.15 -8.84 0.98
C VAL A 59 10.59 -10.25 1.15
N PRO A 60 11.39 -11.26 1.57
CA PRO A 60 10.92 -12.63 1.74
C PRO A 60 9.62 -12.76 2.53
N ASP A 61 8.73 -13.64 2.09
CA ASP A 61 7.39 -13.82 2.63
C ASP A 61 7.40 -14.14 4.12
N GLU A 62 8.33 -14.98 4.58
CA GLU A 62 8.47 -15.35 5.99
C GLU A 62 8.65 -14.11 6.89
N VAL A 63 9.51 -13.18 6.45
CA VAL A 63 9.78 -11.94 7.20
C VAL A 63 8.55 -11.05 7.20
N THR A 64 7.93 -10.88 6.03
CA THR A 64 6.75 -10.01 5.87
C THR A 64 5.55 -10.56 6.64
N ASN A 65 5.30 -11.87 6.56
CA ASN A 65 4.24 -12.55 7.29
C ASN A 65 4.39 -12.40 8.81
N GLY A 66 5.60 -12.54 9.35
CA GLY A 66 5.87 -12.37 10.78
C GLY A 66 5.52 -10.96 11.28
N ILE A 67 5.89 -9.93 10.50
CA ILE A 67 5.59 -8.54 10.83
C ILE A 67 4.08 -8.29 10.82
N VAL A 68 3.38 -8.75 9.78
CA VAL A 68 1.94 -8.51 9.65
C VAL A 68 1.17 -9.26 10.72
N LYS A 69 1.50 -10.54 10.99
CA LYS A 69 0.87 -11.32 12.06
C LYS A 69 0.99 -10.64 13.42
N SER A 70 2.16 -10.10 13.74
CA SER A 70 2.36 -9.36 15.00
C SER A 70 1.51 -8.08 15.03
N ARG A 71 1.50 -7.30 13.93
CA ARG A 71 0.83 -6.00 13.87
C ARG A 71 -0.69 -6.09 13.94
N ILE A 72 -1.31 -7.08 13.29
CA ILE A 72 -2.78 -7.23 13.28
C ILE A 72 -3.34 -7.71 14.64
N GLN A 73 -2.49 -8.16 15.55
CA GLN A 73 -2.86 -8.56 16.91
C GLN A 73 -2.84 -7.41 17.92
N GLU A 74 -2.33 -6.22 17.51
CA GLU A 74 -2.32 -5.06 18.38
C GLU A 74 -3.74 -4.54 18.66
N GLU A 75 -3.95 -3.94 19.83
CA GLU A 75 -5.28 -3.54 20.34
C GLU A 75 -6.02 -2.59 19.40
N ASP A 76 -5.31 -1.67 18.73
CA ASP A 76 -5.89 -0.73 17.78
C ASP A 76 -6.49 -1.40 16.54
N CYS A 77 -6.09 -2.65 16.24
CA CYS A 77 -6.63 -3.46 15.14
C CYS A 77 -7.93 -4.19 15.49
N SER A 78 -8.41 -4.08 16.72
CA SER A 78 -9.60 -4.81 17.20
C SER A 78 -10.87 -4.49 16.39
N LYS A 79 -11.06 -3.24 15.97
CA LYS A 79 -12.21 -2.79 15.17
C LYS A 79 -12.05 -3.05 13.66
N GLY A 80 -10.84 -3.33 13.20
CA GLY A 80 -10.51 -3.50 11.79
C GLY A 80 -9.18 -2.85 11.45
N PHE A 81 -8.81 -2.92 10.18
CA PHE A 81 -7.62 -2.28 9.63
C PHE A 81 -7.65 -2.30 8.10
N VAL A 82 -6.84 -1.46 7.49
CA VAL A 82 -6.58 -1.49 6.05
C VAL A 82 -5.11 -1.88 5.81
N LEU A 83 -4.91 -2.94 5.00
CA LEU A 83 -3.59 -3.42 4.58
C LEU A 83 -3.17 -2.75 3.27
N ASP A 84 -1.99 -2.15 3.25
CA ASP A 84 -1.34 -1.59 2.07
C ASP A 84 0.01 -2.25 1.83
N GLY A 85 0.14 -2.86 0.65
CA GLY A 85 1.36 -3.56 0.25
C GLY A 85 1.53 -4.94 0.89
N TYR A 86 0.46 -5.53 1.39
CA TYR A 86 0.34 -6.91 1.84
C TYR A 86 -1.14 -7.35 1.71
N PRO A 87 -1.41 -8.59 1.23
CA PRO A 87 -0.45 -9.55 0.68
C PRO A 87 0.08 -9.13 -0.70
N ARG A 88 1.23 -9.70 -1.10
CA ARG A 88 1.83 -9.54 -2.43
C ARG A 88 2.14 -10.85 -3.13
N THR A 89 1.85 -11.97 -2.50
CA THR A 89 1.92 -13.31 -3.08
C THR A 89 0.71 -14.12 -2.62
N ASN A 90 0.34 -15.17 -3.36
CA ASN A 90 -0.75 -16.06 -2.95
C ASN A 90 -0.44 -16.72 -1.59
N ASP A 91 0.81 -17.10 -1.37
CA ASP A 91 1.26 -17.67 -0.09
C ASP A 91 1.01 -16.70 1.08
N GLN A 92 1.29 -15.40 0.87
CA GLN A 92 0.99 -14.36 1.86
C GLN A 92 -0.53 -14.22 2.10
N ALA A 93 -1.35 -14.32 1.04
CA ALA A 93 -2.81 -14.23 1.16
C ALA A 93 -3.37 -15.39 1.97
N GLU A 94 -2.89 -16.60 1.72
CA GLU A 94 -3.28 -17.78 2.51
C GLU A 94 -2.85 -17.67 3.98
N VAL A 95 -1.64 -17.14 4.24
CA VAL A 95 -1.15 -16.92 5.61
C VAL A 95 -1.98 -15.85 6.32
N LEU A 96 -2.41 -14.80 5.61
CA LEU A 96 -3.31 -13.79 6.15
C LEU A 96 -4.65 -14.40 6.55
N ASP A 97 -5.26 -15.19 5.65
CA ASP A 97 -6.55 -15.83 5.92
C ASP A 97 -6.49 -16.72 7.15
N LYS A 98 -5.47 -17.59 7.26
CA LYS A 98 -5.28 -18.44 8.43
C LYS A 98 -5.11 -17.64 9.72
N ALA A 99 -4.33 -16.56 9.66
CA ALA A 99 -4.13 -15.70 10.83
C ALA A 99 -5.43 -14.98 11.27
N LEU A 100 -6.28 -14.58 10.32
CA LEU A 100 -7.57 -13.98 10.60
C LEU A 100 -8.58 -15.02 11.10
N GLU A 101 -8.59 -16.22 10.52
CA GLU A 101 -9.45 -17.33 10.96
C GLU A 101 -9.17 -17.71 12.43
N GLU A 102 -7.89 -17.77 12.84
CA GLU A 102 -7.48 -17.97 14.24
C GLU A 102 -8.03 -16.90 15.18
N MET A 103 -8.30 -15.69 14.64
CA MET A 103 -8.89 -14.56 15.37
C MET A 103 -10.43 -14.49 15.24
N GLY A 104 -11.07 -15.45 14.54
CA GLY A 104 -12.50 -15.43 14.24
C GLY A 104 -12.90 -14.31 13.27
N ARG A 105 -12.02 -13.90 12.37
CA ARG A 105 -12.18 -12.76 11.45
C ARG A 105 -11.90 -13.19 10.00
N VAL A 106 -12.30 -12.37 9.05
CA VAL A 106 -12.05 -12.56 7.62
C VAL A 106 -11.69 -11.23 6.98
N VAL A 107 -11.13 -11.29 5.77
CA VAL A 107 -11.02 -10.10 4.90
C VAL A 107 -12.42 -9.75 4.39
N ASP A 108 -12.87 -8.54 4.64
CA ASP A 108 -14.21 -8.09 4.24
C ASP A 108 -14.27 -7.68 2.76
N ALA A 109 -13.24 -6.97 2.26
CA ALA A 109 -13.11 -6.63 0.85
C ALA A 109 -11.65 -6.43 0.42
N ALA A 110 -11.36 -6.76 -0.83
CA ALA A 110 -10.10 -6.48 -1.51
C ALA A 110 -10.34 -5.43 -2.61
N LEU A 111 -9.80 -4.23 -2.43
CA LEU A 111 -9.96 -3.10 -3.35
C LEU A 111 -8.79 -3.07 -4.31
N ASN A 112 -9.02 -3.42 -5.57
CA ASN A 112 -8.01 -3.35 -6.62
C ASN A 112 -8.07 -1.98 -7.30
N ILE A 113 -7.09 -1.11 -7.03
CA ILE A 113 -6.96 0.21 -7.64
C ILE A 113 -6.18 0.04 -8.94
N ASP A 114 -6.91 0.02 -10.06
CA ASP A 114 -6.35 -0.22 -11.39
C ASP A 114 -5.91 1.08 -12.07
N VAL A 115 -4.67 1.08 -12.58
CA VAL A 115 -4.06 2.24 -13.25
C VAL A 115 -3.13 1.73 -14.34
N PRO A 116 -3.21 2.28 -15.58
CA PRO A 116 -2.29 1.95 -16.67
C PRO A 116 -0.82 2.21 -16.32
N ASP A 117 0.06 1.36 -16.83
CA ASP A 117 1.49 1.39 -16.51
C ASP A 117 2.16 2.73 -16.83
N GLU A 118 1.77 3.40 -17.92
CA GLU A 118 2.30 4.70 -18.29
C GLU A 118 2.04 5.74 -17.19
N GLN A 119 0.82 5.73 -16.64
CA GLN A 119 0.47 6.63 -15.53
C GLN A 119 1.17 6.23 -14.23
N VAL A 120 1.37 4.94 -13.99
CA VAL A 120 2.14 4.43 -12.84
C VAL A 120 3.56 4.98 -12.88
N VAL A 121 4.23 4.87 -14.03
CA VAL A 121 5.60 5.39 -14.22
C VAL A 121 5.65 6.90 -14.00
N GLU A 122 4.70 7.64 -14.58
CA GLU A 122 4.61 9.10 -14.40
C GLU A 122 4.40 9.46 -12.93
N ARG A 123 3.47 8.80 -12.24
CA ARG A 123 3.16 9.04 -10.83
C ARG A 123 4.35 8.77 -9.91
N LEU A 124 5.08 7.69 -10.15
CA LEU A 124 6.24 7.33 -9.33
C LEU A 124 7.43 8.27 -9.57
N SER A 125 7.74 8.56 -10.83
CA SER A 125 8.86 9.45 -11.19
C SER A 125 8.64 10.91 -10.76
N GLY A 126 7.38 11.30 -10.57
CA GLY A 126 7.02 12.66 -10.13
C GLY A 126 6.75 12.77 -8.63
N ARG A 127 6.86 11.68 -7.87
CA ARG A 127 6.53 11.63 -6.44
C ARG A 127 7.64 12.20 -5.57
N TYR A 128 7.24 12.99 -4.59
CA TYR A 128 8.08 13.43 -3.49
C TYR A 128 7.45 13.08 -2.15
N MET A 129 8.28 12.78 -1.19
CA MET A 129 7.89 12.38 0.16
C MET A 129 8.43 13.34 1.20
N CYS A 130 7.69 13.51 2.29
CA CYS A 130 8.21 14.13 3.49
C CYS A 130 8.43 13.08 4.59
N ARG A 131 9.39 13.35 5.47
CA ARG A 131 9.64 12.50 6.66
C ARG A 131 8.48 12.44 7.64
N CYS A 132 7.49 13.34 7.53
CA CYS A 132 6.24 13.29 8.30
C CYS A 132 5.17 12.35 7.71
N GLY A 133 5.46 11.67 6.60
CA GLY A 133 4.54 10.78 5.90
C GLY A 133 3.77 11.43 4.74
N GLU A 134 3.75 12.78 4.66
CA GLU A 134 3.03 13.50 3.62
C GLU A 134 3.65 13.23 2.24
N THR A 135 2.78 13.09 1.22
CA THR A 135 3.17 12.82 -0.17
C THR A 135 2.81 14.00 -1.06
N PHE A 136 3.72 14.36 -1.97
CA PHE A 136 3.56 15.39 -2.98
C PHE A 136 3.87 14.83 -4.37
N HIS A 137 3.46 15.56 -5.40
CA HIS A 137 3.75 15.21 -6.78
C HIS A 137 4.03 16.46 -7.61
N LYS A 138 5.02 16.39 -8.50
CA LYS A 138 5.44 17.53 -9.35
C LYS A 138 4.31 18.13 -10.21
N ALA A 139 3.29 17.32 -10.57
CA ALA A 139 2.14 17.73 -11.37
C ALA A 139 0.83 17.78 -10.58
N TYR A 140 0.50 16.72 -9.82
CA TYR A 140 -0.84 16.52 -9.26
C TYR A 140 -1.05 17.10 -7.86
N LYS A 141 0.00 17.20 -7.04
CA LYS A 141 -0.05 17.76 -5.69
C LYS A 141 1.24 18.52 -5.40
N LYS A 142 1.34 19.71 -5.97
CA LYS A 142 2.53 20.57 -5.78
C LYS A 142 2.57 21.13 -4.36
N PRO A 143 3.74 21.16 -3.70
CA PRO A 143 3.88 21.91 -2.45
C PRO A 143 3.75 23.41 -2.72
N LYS A 144 3.29 24.19 -1.74
CA LYS A 144 3.16 25.66 -1.82
C LYS A 144 4.52 26.32 -2.03
N VAL A 145 5.56 25.77 -1.41
CA VAL A 145 6.95 26.17 -1.61
C VAL A 145 7.70 24.97 -2.16
N GLU A 146 8.37 25.15 -3.29
CA GLU A 146 9.10 24.05 -3.95
C GLU A 146 10.10 23.39 -3.00
N GLY A 147 10.06 22.06 -2.93
CA GLY A 147 10.93 21.26 -2.07
C GLY A 147 10.59 21.26 -0.58
N ILE A 148 9.54 21.96 -0.15
CA ILE A 148 9.17 22.08 1.27
C ILE A 148 7.78 21.48 1.51
N CYS A 149 7.66 20.72 2.58
CA CYS A 149 6.40 20.10 3.01
C CYS A 149 5.45 21.12 3.59
N ASP A 150 4.23 21.22 3.06
CA ASP A 150 3.19 22.14 3.54
C ASP A 150 2.71 21.84 4.97
N LYS A 151 2.84 20.57 5.40
CA LYS A 151 2.36 20.12 6.71
C LYS A 151 3.34 20.40 7.85
N CYS A 152 4.65 20.20 7.62
CA CYS A 152 5.64 20.28 8.70
C CYS A 152 6.86 21.15 8.40
N GLY A 153 6.93 21.81 7.23
CA GLY A 153 8.01 22.71 6.85
C GLY A 153 9.37 22.07 6.58
N LYS A 154 9.46 20.73 6.55
CA LYS A 154 10.71 20.01 6.28
C LYS A 154 10.90 19.78 4.79
N GLU A 155 12.15 19.56 4.38
CA GLU A 155 12.51 19.25 3.00
C GLU A 155 11.82 17.98 2.49
N LEU A 156 11.41 18.01 1.23
CA LEU A 156 10.90 16.88 0.47
C LEU A 156 12.07 16.09 -0.14
N TYR A 157 11.89 14.80 -0.30
CA TYR A 157 12.86 13.92 -0.95
C TYR A 157 12.17 12.95 -1.89
N GLN A 158 12.87 12.47 -2.91
CA GLN A 158 12.43 11.37 -3.74
C GLN A 158 12.94 10.06 -3.13
N ARG A 159 12.13 9.01 -3.17
CA ARG A 159 12.54 7.66 -2.74
C ARG A 159 13.54 7.08 -3.72
N ASP A 160 14.49 6.29 -3.24
CA ASP A 160 15.43 5.56 -4.10
C ASP A 160 14.74 4.53 -4.98
N ASP A 161 13.66 3.91 -4.49
CA ASP A 161 12.85 2.95 -5.23
C ASP A 161 11.86 3.59 -6.24
N ASP A 162 11.84 4.92 -6.38
CA ASP A 162 11.06 5.66 -7.40
C ASP A 162 11.90 6.09 -8.61
N LYS A 163 13.16 5.69 -8.69
CA LYS A 163 13.99 5.87 -9.88
C LYS A 163 13.46 5.02 -11.03
N ALA A 164 13.52 5.53 -12.27
CA ALA A 164 12.89 4.91 -13.44
C ALA A 164 13.26 3.43 -13.62
N GLU A 165 14.54 3.10 -13.43
CA GLU A 165 15.06 1.73 -13.54
C GLU A 165 14.42 0.79 -12.50
N THR A 166 14.34 1.25 -11.25
CA THR A 166 13.72 0.48 -10.15
C THR A 166 12.21 0.35 -10.34
N VAL A 167 11.54 1.38 -10.89
CA VAL A 167 10.09 1.34 -11.19
C VAL A 167 9.78 0.23 -12.18
N ILE A 168 10.59 0.06 -13.22
CA ILE A 168 10.41 -1.02 -14.21
C ILE A 168 10.52 -2.39 -13.54
N GLU A 169 11.52 -2.60 -12.69
CA GLU A 169 11.68 -3.87 -11.96
C GLU A 169 10.51 -4.12 -10.98
N ARG A 170 10.01 -3.08 -10.32
CA ARG A 170 8.83 -3.17 -9.45
C ARG A 170 7.58 -3.56 -10.22
N LEU A 171 7.37 -3.06 -11.44
CA LEU A 171 6.26 -3.46 -12.30
C LEU A 171 6.38 -4.92 -12.74
N LYS A 172 7.58 -5.36 -13.17
CA LYS A 172 7.82 -6.77 -13.50
C LYS A 172 7.53 -7.70 -12.30
N GLU A 173 8.01 -7.33 -11.11
CA GLU A 173 7.79 -8.10 -9.88
C GLU A 173 6.31 -8.11 -9.49
N TYR A 174 5.61 -6.99 -9.67
CA TYR A 174 4.16 -6.89 -9.46
C TYR A 174 3.40 -7.87 -10.36
N TYR A 175 3.63 -7.84 -11.66
CA TYR A 175 2.92 -8.75 -12.58
C TYR A 175 3.27 -10.21 -12.33
N ARG A 176 4.51 -10.49 -11.98
CA ARG A 176 4.96 -11.87 -11.74
C ARG A 176 4.39 -12.47 -10.46
N LYS A 177 4.30 -11.68 -9.37
CA LYS A 177 3.98 -12.21 -8.04
C LYS A 177 2.68 -11.68 -7.45
N THR A 178 2.34 -10.41 -7.70
CA THR A 178 1.25 -9.74 -7.00
C THR A 178 -0.04 -9.73 -7.80
N ALA A 179 0.02 -9.52 -9.11
CA ALA A 179 -1.18 -9.53 -9.95
C ALA A 179 -2.02 -10.82 -9.81
N PRO A 180 -1.46 -12.03 -9.65
CA PRO A 180 -2.24 -13.24 -9.43
C PRO A 180 -3.15 -13.23 -8.18
N ILE A 181 -2.89 -12.35 -7.21
CA ILE A 181 -3.75 -12.22 -6.01
C ILE A 181 -5.13 -11.64 -6.36
N ILE A 182 -5.23 -10.92 -7.47
CA ILE A 182 -6.51 -10.39 -7.97
C ILE A 182 -7.49 -11.55 -8.21
N ASP A 183 -7.02 -12.61 -8.88
CA ASP A 183 -7.81 -13.82 -9.10
C ASP A 183 -8.17 -14.51 -7.78
N TYR A 184 -7.21 -14.58 -6.84
CA TYR A 184 -7.44 -15.17 -5.51
C TYR A 184 -8.61 -14.51 -4.75
N TYR A 185 -8.70 -13.18 -4.75
CA TYR A 185 -9.79 -12.46 -4.10
C TYR A 185 -11.07 -12.40 -4.96
N SER A 186 -10.94 -12.49 -6.28
CA SER A 186 -12.08 -12.67 -7.19
C SER A 186 -12.80 -13.99 -6.95
N ASP A 187 -12.04 -15.08 -6.84
CA ASP A 187 -12.60 -16.42 -6.55
C ASP A 187 -13.30 -16.49 -5.18
N LYS A 188 -12.88 -15.66 -4.24
CA LYS A 188 -13.54 -15.50 -2.94
C LYS A 188 -14.79 -14.62 -3.00
N GLY A 189 -15.06 -13.94 -4.10
CA GLY A 189 -16.21 -13.06 -4.26
C GLY A 189 -16.13 -11.75 -3.47
N ILE A 190 -14.92 -11.33 -3.03
CA ILE A 190 -14.71 -10.11 -2.22
C ILE A 190 -13.82 -9.08 -2.93
N LEU A 191 -13.52 -9.29 -4.22
CA LEU A 191 -12.76 -8.33 -5.03
C LEU A 191 -13.67 -7.20 -5.51
N VAL A 192 -13.20 -5.96 -5.34
CA VAL A 192 -13.83 -4.75 -5.89
C VAL A 192 -12.80 -4.01 -6.74
N ASN A 193 -13.08 -3.85 -8.03
CA ASN A 193 -12.21 -3.11 -8.95
C ASN A 193 -12.57 -1.62 -8.91
N ILE A 194 -11.58 -0.78 -8.72
CA ILE A 194 -11.67 0.68 -8.64
C ILE A 194 -10.82 1.29 -9.75
N ASP A 195 -11.42 2.15 -10.58
CA ASP A 195 -10.66 2.98 -11.51
C ASP A 195 -9.78 3.95 -10.72
N GLY A 196 -8.48 3.75 -10.80
CA GLY A 196 -7.46 4.57 -10.14
C GLY A 196 -6.93 5.71 -11.02
N THR A 197 -7.45 5.88 -12.24
CA THR A 197 -6.96 6.90 -13.19
C THR A 197 -7.34 8.33 -12.82
N PRO A 198 -8.51 8.63 -12.19
CA PRO A 198 -8.91 9.97 -11.83
C PRO A 198 -8.03 10.60 -10.74
N MET A 199 -8.36 11.84 -10.40
CA MET A 199 -7.73 12.55 -9.26
C MET A 199 -8.03 11.83 -7.93
N PRO A 200 -7.15 11.92 -6.93
CA PRO A 200 -7.29 11.19 -5.67
C PRO A 200 -8.65 11.33 -5.00
N ASP A 201 -9.23 12.53 -5.01
CA ASP A 201 -10.54 12.81 -4.38
C ASP A 201 -11.69 12.10 -5.11
N GLU A 202 -11.58 11.91 -6.42
CA GLU A 202 -12.57 11.16 -7.21
C GLU A 202 -12.43 9.65 -6.94
N VAL A 203 -11.21 9.14 -6.88
CA VAL A 203 -10.95 7.74 -6.48
C VAL A 203 -11.49 7.47 -5.07
N THR A 204 -11.32 8.41 -4.14
CA THR A 204 -11.90 8.32 -2.79
C THR A 204 -13.44 8.14 -2.84
N LYS A 205 -14.12 8.91 -3.69
CA LYS A 205 -15.59 8.79 -3.85
C LYS A 205 -15.99 7.43 -4.45
N LEU A 206 -15.24 6.94 -5.43
CA LEU A 206 -15.48 5.60 -6.00
C LEU A 206 -15.32 4.51 -4.96
N ILE A 207 -14.28 4.58 -4.12
CA ILE A 207 -14.06 3.64 -3.03
C ILE A 207 -15.20 3.73 -1.99
N GLY A 208 -15.58 4.94 -1.57
CA GLY A 208 -16.68 5.13 -0.61
C GLY A 208 -17.98 4.50 -1.11
N LYS A 209 -18.36 4.78 -2.36
CA LYS A 209 -19.53 4.19 -3.00
C LYS A 209 -19.46 2.66 -3.04
N ALA A 210 -18.31 2.10 -3.43
CA ALA A 210 -18.13 0.66 -3.49
C ALA A 210 -18.23 -0.02 -2.13
N LEU A 211 -17.72 0.62 -1.07
CA LEU A 211 -17.83 0.11 0.30
C LEU A 211 -19.27 0.21 0.83
N GLU A 212 -20.01 1.30 0.54
CA GLU A 212 -21.43 1.43 0.85
C GLU A 212 -22.28 0.34 0.17
N GLU A 213 -22.02 0.07 -1.13
CA GLU A 213 -22.68 -1.01 -1.88
C GLU A 213 -22.37 -2.41 -1.33
N ALA A 214 -21.19 -2.58 -0.72
CA ALA A 214 -20.79 -3.80 0.00
C ALA A 214 -21.32 -3.89 1.44
N GLY A 215 -22.01 -2.84 1.95
CA GLY A 215 -22.65 -2.83 3.25
C GLY A 215 -21.78 -2.33 4.42
N PHE A 216 -20.74 -1.52 4.12
CA PHE A 216 -19.81 -0.93 5.09
C PHE A 216 -20.03 0.57 5.33
#